data_ce81c792e9fffddabc5a947f70203e2d
#
_entry.id   ce81c792e9fffddabc5a947f70203e2d
#
_cell.length_a   1.000
_cell.length_b   1.000
_cell.length_c   1.000
_cell.angle_alpha   90.00
_cell.angle_beta   90.00
_cell.angle_gamma   90.00
#
_symmetry.space_group_name_H-M   'P 1'
#
loop_
_entity.id
_entity.type
_entity.pdbx_description
1 polymer ?
#
loop_
_entity_poly.entity_id
_entity_poly.type
_entity_poly.pdbx_seq_one_letter_code
_entity_poly.pdbx_strand_id
1 'polypeptide(L)'
;MKKLCAVLAGLMLISAVPAFPVSAVYDKTVTFENFDRRINGGEPIRGADISSVIALEESGIVFHNDTDYEEEDIFKILADHGVNYIRVRVWNQPSDNSGNSYGGGHNDVKTAAEIGRRAAQYGMKLLVDFHYSDFWADPEKQRTPKAWQNYSADEKGSAIYYYTLESLQTIRDAGADIGMVQVGNETNGVMCGEDDMYTICKMMKAGCNAVSDFDSGILKVLHFADPSSGKYPCMLLSSCPP
;
A
#
# COMPACT_ATOMS: atom_id res chain seq x y z
N MET A 1 -55.97 -58.48 8.64
CA MET A 1 -54.51 -58.26 8.61
C MET A 1 -54.27 -56.73 8.64
N LYS A 2 -53.98 -56.23 9.82
CA LYS A 2 -53.75 -54.79 10.05
C LYS A 2 -52.26 -54.52 10.00
N LYS A 3 -51.80 -53.69 9.04
CA LYS A 3 -50.39 -53.27 8.97
C LYS A 3 -50.15 -52.09 9.91
N LEU A 4 -49.27 -52.29 10.84
CA LEU A 4 -48.77 -51.29 11.78
C LEU A 4 -47.71 -50.43 11.10
N CYS A 5 -47.97 -49.15 10.89
CA CYS A 5 -46.92 -48.20 10.46
C CYS A 5 -46.24 -47.64 11.74
N ALA A 6 -44.95 -47.95 11.90
CA ALA A 6 -44.12 -47.33 12.93
C ALA A 6 -43.53 -46.02 12.39
N VAL A 7 -43.86 -44.90 13.03
CA VAL A 7 -43.26 -43.58 12.76
C VAL A 7 -42.06 -43.44 13.66
N LEU A 8 -40.85 -43.44 13.06
CA LEU A 8 -39.62 -43.09 13.79
C LEU A 8 -39.56 -41.55 13.88
N ALA A 9 -39.73 -41.05 15.08
CA ALA A 9 -39.41 -39.64 15.40
C ALA A 9 -37.94 -39.53 15.68
N GLY A 10 -37.19 -38.97 14.72
CA GLY A 10 -35.79 -38.62 14.89
C GLY A 10 -35.65 -37.36 15.78
N LEU A 11 -35.10 -37.52 16.99
CA LEU A 11 -34.70 -36.41 17.84
C LEU A 11 -33.45 -35.75 17.21
N MET A 12 -33.61 -34.55 16.62
CA MET A 12 -32.44 -33.69 16.31
C MET A 12 -31.96 -33.05 17.62
N LEU A 13 -30.85 -33.51 18.13
CA LEU A 13 -30.06 -32.81 19.15
C LEU A 13 -29.41 -31.58 18.46
N ILE A 14 -30.02 -30.41 18.61
CA ILE A 14 -29.39 -29.12 18.29
C ILE A 14 -28.38 -28.87 19.42
N SER A 15 -27.11 -29.15 19.17
CA SER A 15 -26.03 -28.70 20.05
C SER A 15 -25.99 -27.17 20.00
N ALA A 16 -26.42 -26.51 21.05
CA ALA A 16 -26.26 -25.09 21.23
C ALA A 16 -24.74 -24.80 21.30
N VAL A 17 -24.18 -24.27 20.20
CA VAL A 17 -22.86 -23.67 20.24
C VAL A 17 -22.97 -22.43 21.13
N PRO A 18 -22.20 -22.32 22.22
CA PRO A 18 -22.22 -21.11 23.03
C PRO A 18 -21.83 -19.93 22.17
N ALA A 19 -22.75 -18.99 21.98
CA ALA A 19 -22.44 -17.71 21.37
C ALA A 19 -21.48 -16.97 22.31
N PHE A 20 -20.24 -16.89 21.91
CA PHE A 20 -19.29 -16.00 22.60
C PHE A 20 -19.79 -14.57 22.42
N PRO A 21 -19.92 -13.77 23.49
CA PRO A 21 -20.36 -12.39 23.34
C PRO A 21 -19.31 -11.63 22.54
N VAL A 22 -19.70 -11.18 21.36
CA VAL A 22 -18.86 -10.35 20.46
C VAL A 22 -18.45 -9.01 21.12
N SER A 23 -19.10 -8.64 22.21
CA SER A 23 -18.84 -7.41 22.95
C SER A 23 -17.51 -7.36 23.72
N ALA A 24 -16.78 -8.48 23.85
CA ALA A 24 -15.52 -8.50 24.61
C ALA A 24 -14.27 -8.09 23.79
N VAL A 25 -14.41 -7.81 22.49
CA VAL A 25 -13.26 -7.55 21.61
C VAL A 25 -12.98 -6.05 21.37
N TYR A 26 -13.91 -5.16 21.73
CA TYR A 26 -13.82 -3.74 21.34
C TYR A 26 -13.50 -2.75 22.48
N ASP A 27 -13.18 -3.21 23.68
CA ASP A 27 -12.84 -2.29 24.78
C ASP A 27 -11.33 -2.27 25.10
N LYS A 28 -10.50 -2.22 24.06
CA LYS A 28 -9.12 -1.77 24.19
C LYS A 28 -9.01 -0.42 23.50
N THR A 29 -9.21 0.64 24.27
CA THR A 29 -8.76 1.96 23.88
C THR A 29 -7.25 1.86 23.63
N VAL A 30 -6.85 1.90 22.37
CA VAL A 30 -5.44 2.01 21.99
C VAL A 30 -5.03 3.45 22.28
N THR A 31 -4.37 3.67 23.42
CA THR A 31 -3.78 4.97 23.76
C THR A 31 -2.44 5.09 23.03
N PHE A 32 -2.34 6.05 22.11
CA PHE A 32 -1.08 6.42 21.45
C PHE A 32 -0.28 7.36 22.37
N GLU A 33 0.21 6.87 23.50
CA GLU A 33 0.95 7.68 24.47
C GLU A 33 2.29 8.21 23.96
N ASN A 34 2.86 7.56 22.93
CA ASN A 34 4.16 7.90 22.35
C ASN A 34 4.11 8.39 20.89
N PHE A 35 2.95 8.92 20.46
CA PHE A 35 2.84 9.47 19.13
C PHE A 35 3.75 10.70 18.97
N ASP A 36 4.67 10.66 17.99
CA ASP A 36 5.53 11.81 17.69
C ASP A 36 4.70 12.92 17.03
N ARG A 37 4.36 13.93 17.81
CA ARG A 37 3.57 15.09 17.36
C ARG A 37 4.25 15.94 16.27
N ARG A 38 5.51 15.66 15.94
CA ARG A 38 6.19 16.30 14.82
C ARG A 38 5.80 15.67 13.48
N ILE A 39 5.26 14.44 13.51
CA ILE A 39 4.77 13.74 12.34
C ILE A 39 3.34 14.19 12.05
N ASN A 40 3.05 14.46 10.79
CA ASN A 40 1.71 14.85 10.31
C ASN A 40 1.06 16.00 11.10
N GLY A 41 1.85 16.97 11.55
CA GLY A 41 1.33 18.14 12.30
C GLY A 41 0.71 17.80 13.66
N GLY A 42 0.98 16.59 14.19
CA GLY A 42 0.42 16.13 15.46
C GLY A 42 -0.86 15.29 15.33
N GLU A 43 -1.38 15.12 14.12
CA GLU A 43 -2.52 14.27 13.86
C GLU A 43 -2.06 12.80 13.67
N PRO A 44 -2.73 11.81 14.31
CA PRO A 44 -2.48 10.42 14.05
C PRO A 44 -2.72 10.07 12.57
N ILE A 45 -1.81 9.30 11.99
CA ILE A 45 -1.99 8.80 10.62
C ILE A 45 -2.99 7.64 10.66
N ARG A 46 -4.08 7.79 9.94
CA ARG A 46 -5.10 6.77 9.72
C ARG A 46 -5.20 6.54 8.24
N GLY A 47 -4.56 5.49 7.75
CA GLY A 47 -4.43 5.22 6.32
C GLY A 47 -5.15 3.97 5.86
N ALA A 48 -5.52 3.97 4.58
CA ALA A 48 -6.03 2.81 3.87
C ALA A 48 -5.29 2.64 2.53
N ASP A 49 -4.93 1.40 2.17
CA ASP A 49 -4.46 1.07 0.82
C ASP A 49 -5.67 0.76 -0.06
N ILE A 50 -5.93 1.60 -1.05
CA ILE A 50 -7.02 1.41 -2.01
C ILE A 50 -6.49 1.43 -3.45
N SER A 51 -5.27 0.93 -3.66
CA SER A 51 -4.59 0.94 -4.95
C SER A 51 -5.38 0.34 -6.11
N SER A 52 -6.33 -0.56 -5.82
CA SER A 52 -7.17 -1.21 -6.84
C SER A 52 -8.52 -0.52 -7.07
N VAL A 53 -8.78 0.62 -6.44
CA VAL A 53 -10.10 1.28 -6.49
C VAL A 53 -10.56 1.59 -7.90
N ILE A 54 -9.68 2.13 -8.74
CA ILE A 54 -10.03 2.47 -10.14
C ILE A 54 -10.45 1.21 -10.91
N ALA A 55 -9.71 0.11 -10.77
CA ALA A 55 -10.04 -1.15 -11.43
C ALA A 55 -11.37 -1.76 -10.92
N LEU A 56 -11.69 -1.58 -9.64
CA LEU A 56 -12.98 -1.99 -9.07
C LEU A 56 -14.13 -1.18 -9.67
N GLU A 57 -14.00 0.13 -9.72
CA GLU A 57 -15.00 1.03 -10.33
C GLU A 57 -15.18 0.74 -11.83
N GLU A 58 -14.10 0.54 -12.58
CA GLU A 58 -14.13 0.12 -14.00
C GLU A 58 -14.83 -1.22 -14.20
N SER A 59 -14.78 -2.11 -13.21
CA SER A 59 -15.53 -3.39 -13.24
C SER A 59 -17.01 -3.27 -12.85
N GLY A 60 -17.48 -2.04 -12.55
CA GLY A 60 -18.87 -1.76 -12.18
C GLY A 60 -19.16 -1.89 -10.68
N ILE A 61 -18.13 -1.97 -9.83
CA ILE A 61 -18.33 -1.90 -8.38
C ILE A 61 -18.68 -0.46 -7.99
N VAL A 62 -19.75 -0.30 -7.22
CA VAL A 62 -20.17 0.94 -6.57
C VAL A 62 -20.02 0.81 -5.06
N PHE A 63 -19.73 1.92 -4.41
CA PHE A 63 -19.60 1.99 -2.96
C PHE A 63 -20.81 2.69 -2.37
N HIS A 64 -21.22 2.30 -1.17
CA HIS A 64 -22.35 2.86 -0.45
C HIS A 64 -21.90 3.35 0.91
N ASN A 65 -22.46 4.48 1.35
CA ASN A 65 -22.24 4.94 2.72
C ASN A 65 -22.99 4.04 3.72
N ASP A 66 -22.66 4.15 4.99
CA ASP A 66 -23.23 3.32 6.07
C ASP A 66 -24.45 3.95 6.78
N THR A 67 -24.85 5.15 6.36
CA THR A 67 -25.92 5.92 7.01
C THR A 67 -27.29 5.59 6.41
N ASP A 68 -27.44 5.74 5.11
CA ASP A 68 -28.68 5.52 4.36
C ASP A 68 -28.53 4.53 3.21
N TYR A 69 -27.33 3.97 3.06
CA TYR A 69 -26.95 3.00 2.03
C TYR A 69 -27.06 3.55 0.59
N GLU A 70 -26.93 4.89 0.45
CA GLU A 70 -26.87 5.52 -0.87
C GLU A 70 -25.49 5.38 -1.48
N GLU A 71 -25.43 5.39 -2.82
CA GLU A 71 -24.16 5.36 -3.57
C GLU A 71 -23.35 6.62 -3.28
N GLU A 72 -22.09 6.43 -2.91
CA GLU A 72 -21.19 7.52 -2.57
C GLU A 72 -19.73 7.24 -2.98
N ASP A 73 -18.96 8.29 -3.26
CA ASP A 73 -17.54 8.18 -3.56
C ASP A 73 -16.79 7.57 -2.37
N ILE A 74 -16.06 6.47 -2.61
CA ILE A 74 -15.28 5.77 -1.57
C ILE A 74 -14.31 6.71 -0.85
N PHE A 75 -13.74 7.70 -1.52
CA PHE A 75 -12.84 8.67 -0.88
C PHE A 75 -13.59 9.53 0.13
N LYS A 76 -14.84 9.92 -0.17
CA LYS A 76 -15.69 10.63 0.79
C LYS A 76 -16.02 9.74 1.98
N ILE A 77 -16.45 8.50 1.73
CA ILE A 77 -16.76 7.52 2.79
C ILE A 77 -15.57 7.36 3.73
N LEU A 78 -14.36 7.17 3.18
CA LEU A 78 -13.15 7.02 3.99
C LEU A 78 -12.81 8.27 4.80
N ALA A 79 -12.96 9.47 4.21
CA ALA A 79 -12.71 10.72 4.89
C ALA A 79 -13.71 10.95 6.04
N ASP A 80 -15.00 10.67 5.83
CA ASP A 80 -16.04 10.77 6.86
C ASP A 80 -15.78 9.81 8.04
N HIS A 81 -15.10 8.69 7.81
CA HIS A 81 -14.64 7.75 8.84
C HIS A 81 -13.26 8.10 9.42
N GLY A 82 -12.75 9.28 9.11
CA GLY A 82 -11.54 9.83 9.70
C GLY A 82 -10.23 9.31 9.10
N VAL A 83 -10.27 8.67 7.93
CA VAL A 83 -9.07 8.36 7.15
C VAL A 83 -8.46 9.67 6.65
N ASN A 84 -7.15 9.84 6.84
CA ASN A 84 -6.43 11.05 6.45
C ASN A 84 -5.22 10.76 5.54
N TYR A 85 -4.97 9.50 5.23
CA TYR A 85 -3.95 9.06 4.27
C TYR A 85 -4.47 7.94 3.38
N ILE A 86 -4.20 8.05 2.10
CA ILE A 86 -4.41 6.98 1.12
C ILE A 86 -3.03 6.45 0.69
N ARG A 87 -2.80 5.14 0.85
CA ARG A 87 -1.63 4.48 0.27
C ARG A 87 -1.96 3.99 -1.13
N VAL A 88 -1.06 4.21 -2.07
CA VAL A 88 -1.17 3.73 -3.44
C VAL A 88 0.14 3.13 -3.91
N ARG A 89 0.06 1.89 -4.42
CA ARG A 89 1.20 1.22 -5.06
C ARG A 89 1.49 1.84 -6.42
N VAL A 90 2.78 1.92 -6.75
CA VAL A 90 3.23 2.37 -8.07
C VAL A 90 4.18 1.34 -8.66
N TRP A 91 3.77 0.76 -9.77
CA TRP A 91 4.56 -0.14 -10.61
C TRP A 91 5.08 0.61 -11.83
N ASN A 92 6.27 0.20 -12.32
CA ASN A 92 6.92 0.92 -13.40
C ASN A 92 6.16 0.81 -14.73
N GLN A 93 5.90 -0.43 -15.17
CA GLN A 93 5.16 -0.71 -16.39
C GLN A 93 4.29 -1.96 -16.21
N PRO A 94 3.11 -1.84 -15.60
CA PRO A 94 2.27 -2.97 -15.18
C PRO A 94 1.46 -3.57 -16.34
N SER A 95 2.10 -3.82 -17.46
CA SER A 95 1.46 -4.40 -18.65
C SER A 95 2.40 -5.35 -19.39
N ASP A 96 1.82 -6.29 -20.13
CA ASP A 96 2.57 -7.13 -21.07
C ASP A 96 3.01 -6.33 -22.34
N ASN A 97 3.70 -7.01 -23.27
CA ASN A 97 4.16 -6.37 -24.51
C ASN A 97 3.02 -5.97 -25.47
N SER A 98 1.80 -6.44 -25.22
CA SER A 98 0.59 -6.10 -25.97
C SER A 98 -0.21 -4.98 -25.30
N GLY A 99 0.26 -4.49 -24.14
CA GLY A 99 -0.40 -3.44 -23.36
C GLY A 99 -1.49 -3.96 -22.40
N ASN A 100 -1.66 -5.29 -22.28
CA ASN A 100 -2.63 -5.82 -21.32
C ASN A 100 -2.12 -5.68 -19.89
N SER A 101 -2.95 -5.20 -18.99
CA SER A 101 -2.65 -5.10 -17.56
C SER A 101 -2.39 -6.48 -16.94
N TYR A 102 -1.45 -6.53 -15.98
CA TYR A 102 -1.16 -7.76 -15.21
C TYR A 102 -2.22 -8.13 -14.17
N GLY A 103 -3.28 -7.37 -14.02
CA GLY A 103 -4.31 -7.56 -13.00
C GLY A 103 -4.02 -6.84 -11.69
N GLY A 104 -5.01 -6.78 -10.81
CA GLY A 104 -4.92 -5.98 -9.58
C GLY A 104 -4.91 -4.47 -9.82
N GLY A 105 -5.40 -4.04 -10.98
CA GLY A 105 -5.39 -2.66 -11.45
C GLY A 105 -4.15 -2.31 -12.26
N HIS A 106 -4.16 -1.15 -12.88
CA HIS A 106 -3.02 -0.67 -13.66
C HIS A 106 -1.87 -0.16 -12.78
N ASN A 107 -2.10 0.23 -11.55
CA ASN A 107 -1.15 0.68 -10.54
C ASN A 107 0.13 1.38 -11.08
N ASP A 108 -0.02 2.17 -12.13
CA ASP A 108 1.03 3.00 -12.70
C ASP A 108 0.98 4.42 -12.12
N VAL A 109 1.88 5.27 -12.55
CA VAL A 109 1.94 6.68 -12.09
C VAL A 109 0.65 7.44 -12.40
N LYS A 110 -0.03 7.16 -13.52
CA LYS A 110 -1.29 7.83 -13.90
C LYS A 110 -2.42 7.42 -12.97
N THR A 111 -2.53 6.14 -12.66
CA THR A 111 -3.49 5.62 -11.69
C THR A 111 -3.25 6.23 -10.31
N ALA A 112 -1.99 6.31 -9.87
CA ALA A 112 -1.64 6.95 -8.60
C ALA A 112 -1.97 8.45 -8.59
N ALA A 113 -1.78 9.15 -9.71
CA ALA A 113 -2.13 10.55 -9.87
C ALA A 113 -3.64 10.79 -9.74
N GLU A 114 -4.46 9.95 -10.36
CA GLU A 114 -5.93 10.04 -10.24
C GLU A 114 -6.42 9.73 -8.83
N ILE A 115 -5.91 8.67 -8.20
CA ILE A 115 -6.22 8.33 -6.81
C ILE A 115 -5.82 9.50 -5.89
N GLY A 116 -4.62 10.05 -6.05
CA GLY A 116 -4.13 11.16 -5.24
C GLY A 116 -4.95 12.44 -5.41
N ARG A 117 -5.34 12.77 -6.64
CA ARG A 117 -6.21 13.89 -6.95
C ARG A 117 -7.58 13.77 -6.24
N ARG A 118 -8.19 12.58 -6.28
CA ARG A 118 -9.48 12.31 -5.59
C ARG A 118 -9.32 12.36 -4.07
N ALA A 119 -8.26 11.78 -3.52
CA ALA A 119 -7.97 11.83 -2.09
C ALA A 119 -7.85 13.28 -1.59
N ALA A 120 -7.15 14.13 -2.33
CA ALA A 120 -6.93 15.52 -1.98
C ALA A 120 -8.25 16.36 -1.96
N GLN A 121 -9.26 16.00 -2.75
CA GLN A 121 -10.58 16.65 -2.73
C GLN A 121 -11.27 16.52 -1.37
N TYR A 122 -10.97 15.47 -0.61
CA TYR A 122 -11.49 15.21 0.73
C TYR A 122 -10.46 15.45 1.83
N GLY A 123 -9.39 16.19 1.54
CA GLY A 123 -8.37 16.59 2.52
C GLY A 123 -7.45 15.45 2.96
N MET A 124 -7.43 14.31 2.26
CA MET A 124 -6.53 13.20 2.56
C MET A 124 -5.21 13.36 1.80
N LYS A 125 -4.11 13.03 2.48
CA LYS A 125 -2.78 12.97 1.88
C LYS A 125 -2.51 11.62 1.23
N LEU A 126 -1.53 11.60 0.31
CA LEU A 126 -1.10 10.40 -0.38
C LEU A 126 0.21 9.87 0.23
N LEU A 127 0.27 8.55 0.44
CA LEU A 127 1.49 7.78 0.58
C LEU A 127 1.72 7.04 -0.74
N VAL A 128 2.74 7.45 -1.49
CA VAL A 128 3.14 6.83 -2.75
C VAL A 128 4.10 5.69 -2.46
N ASP A 129 3.72 4.46 -2.82
CA ASP A 129 4.51 3.26 -2.59
C ASP A 129 5.15 2.76 -3.89
N PHE A 130 6.43 3.09 -4.09
CA PHE A 130 7.19 2.65 -5.25
C PHE A 130 7.69 1.22 -5.07
N HIS A 131 7.23 0.29 -5.91
CA HIS A 131 7.73 -1.08 -5.93
C HIS A 131 9.05 -1.23 -6.68
N TYR A 132 9.39 -0.30 -7.59
CA TYR A 132 10.52 -0.40 -8.52
C TYR A 132 10.54 -1.76 -9.24
N SER A 133 9.37 -2.18 -9.66
CA SER A 133 9.08 -3.40 -10.39
C SER A 133 7.88 -3.16 -11.30
N ASP A 134 7.67 -3.98 -12.31
CA ASP A 134 6.49 -3.89 -13.19
C ASP A 134 5.24 -4.54 -12.58
N PHE A 135 5.39 -5.24 -11.47
CA PHE A 135 4.33 -5.91 -10.75
C PHE A 135 4.64 -5.98 -9.25
N TRP A 136 3.94 -6.82 -8.49
CA TRP A 136 4.17 -7.01 -7.08
C TRP A 136 5.64 -7.25 -6.75
N ALA A 137 6.19 -6.42 -5.87
CA ALA A 137 7.44 -6.65 -5.17
C ALA A 137 7.11 -7.16 -3.76
N ASP A 138 7.66 -8.33 -3.43
CA ASP A 138 7.57 -8.96 -2.12
C ASP A 138 8.93 -9.61 -1.81
N PRO A 139 9.17 -10.18 -0.60
CA PRO A 139 10.49 -10.71 -0.25
C PRO A 139 11.04 -11.77 -1.21
N GLU A 140 10.18 -12.45 -1.97
CA GLU A 140 10.56 -13.49 -2.94
C GLU A 140 10.57 -12.98 -4.39
N LYS A 141 9.99 -11.79 -4.66
CA LYS A 141 9.75 -11.28 -6.03
C LYS A 141 10.16 -9.82 -6.18
N GLN A 142 11.41 -9.51 -6.01
CA GLN A 142 11.98 -8.18 -6.22
C GLN A 142 12.56 -8.05 -7.65
N ARG A 143 11.68 -8.16 -8.66
CA ARG A 143 12.11 -8.20 -10.06
C ARG A 143 12.47 -6.82 -10.58
N THR A 144 13.59 -6.74 -11.29
CA THR A 144 13.96 -5.54 -12.06
C THR A 144 12.88 -5.22 -13.11
N PRO A 145 12.43 -3.95 -13.23
CA PRO A 145 11.56 -3.53 -14.31
C PRO A 145 12.12 -3.88 -15.70
N LYS A 146 11.27 -4.24 -16.65
CA LYS A 146 11.69 -4.56 -18.03
C LYS A 146 12.57 -3.47 -18.65
N ALA A 147 12.24 -2.21 -18.40
CA ALA A 147 12.99 -1.07 -18.89
C ALA A 147 14.43 -0.99 -18.35
N TRP A 148 14.72 -1.62 -17.21
CA TRP A 148 16.01 -1.54 -16.51
C TRP A 148 16.77 -2.88 -16.48
N GLN A 149 16.29 -3.91 -17.18
CA GLN A 149 16.89 -5.26 -17.14
C GLN A 149 18.36 -5.32 -17.54
N ASN A 150 18.78 -4.41 -18.44
CA ASN A 150 20.15 -4.35 -18.93
C ASN A 150 21.02 -3.31 -18.18
N TYR A 151 20.49 -2.70 -17.14
CA TYR A 151 21.20 -1.70 -16.35
C TYR A 151 22.10 -2.35 -15.33
N SER A 152 23.29 -1.78 -15.15
CA SER A 152 24.16 -2.05 -14.01
C SER A 152 23.49 -1.55 -12.71
N ALA A 153 24.01 -1.97 -11.56
CA ALA A 153 23.52 -1.53 -10.26
C ALA A 153 23.53 0.00 -10.11
N ASP A 154 24.57 0.67 -10.59
CA ASP A 154 24.66 2.14 -10.54
C ASP A 154 23.67 2.82 -11.47
N GLU A 155 23.43 2.27 -12.65
CA GLU A 155 22.40 2.75 -13.58
C GLU A 155 20.99 2.54 -13.02
N LYS A 156 20.73 1.42 -12.33
CA LYS A 156 19.46 1.20 -11.60
C LYS A 156 19.27 2.23 -10.50
N GLY A 157 20.31 2.56 -9.74
CA GLY A 157 20.25 3.63 -8.74
C GLY A 157 19.86 4.98 -9.36
N SER A 158 20.47 5.33 -10.50
CA SER A 158 20.12 6.54 -11.26
C SER A 158 18.68 6.49 -11.78
N ALA A 159 18.25 5.34 -12.31
CA ALA A 159 16.89 5.14 -12.80
C ALA A 159 15.85 5.28 -11.67
N ILE A 160 16.10 4.73 -10.49
CA ILE A 160 15.27 4.90 -9.29
C ILE A 160 15.13 6.39 -8.95
N TYR A 161 16.23 7.14 -8.93
CA TYR A 161 16.21 8.57 -8.63
C TYR A 161 15.31 9.35 -9.61
N TYR A 162 15.57 9.24 -10.91
CA TYR A 162 14.82 10.00 -11.92
C TYR A 162 13.36 9.55 -12.02
N TYR A 163 13.11 8.25 -11.99
CA TYR A 163 11.75 7.71 -12.01
C TYR A 163 10.91 8.21 -10.83
N THR A 164 11.50 8.21 -9.62
CA THR A 164 10.84 8.73 -8.43
C THR A 164 10.51 10.22 -8.60
N LEU A 165 11.48 11.03 -9.01
CA LEU A 165 11.32 12.47 -9.18
C LEU A 165 10.23 12.81 -10.20
N GLU A 166 10.28 12.20 -11.38
CA GLU A 166 9.31 12.43 -12.47
C GLU A 166 7.91 11.95 -12.10
N SER A 167 7.82 10.80 -11.41
CA SER A 167 6.55 10.26 -10.94
C SER A 167 5.89 11.17 -9.90
N LEU A 168 6.65 11.64 -8.92
CA LEU A 168 6.15 12.58 -7.89
C LEU A 168 5.70 13.89 -8.52
N GLN A 169 6.41 14.40 -9.52
CA GLN A 169 6.00 15.59 -10.25
C GLN A 169 4.65 15.35 -10.96
N THR A 170 4.51 14.23 -11.67
CA THR A 170 3.26 13.86 -12.37
C THR A 170 2.08 13.77 -11.39
N ILE A 171 2.28 13.13 -10.25
CA ILE A 171 1.25 12.95 -9.21
C ILE A 171 0.86 14.29 -8.60
N ARG A 172 1.83 15.17 -8.29
CA ARG A 172 1.59 16.51 -7.76
C ARG A 172 0.87 17.42 -8.76
N ASP A 173 1.26 17.37 -10.04
CA ASP A 173 0.66 18.19 -11.09
C ASP A 173 -0.82 17.83 -11.34
N ALA A 174 -1.21 16.59 -11.03
CA ALA A 174 -2.61 16.17 -11.03
C ALA A 174 -3.43 16.72 -9.86
N GLY A 175 -2.79 17.34 -8.85
CA GLY A 175 -3.44 17.93 -7.69
C GLY A 175 -3.42 17.08 -6.42
N ALA A 176 -2.59 16.03 -6.36
CA ALA A 176 -2.44 15.22 -5.15
C ALA A 176 -1.61 15.93 -4.07
N ASP A 177 -2.01 15.77 -2.80
CA ASP A 177 -1.24 16.18 -1.63
C ASP A 177 -0.36 15.01 -1.16
N ILE A 178 0.92 15.01 -1.57
CA ILE A 178 1.86 13.93 -1.26
C ILE A 178 2.46 14.17 0.12
N GLY A 179 2.08 13.37 1.11
CA GLY A 179 2.61 13.46 2.48
C GLY A 179 3.73 12.48 2.78
N MET A 180 3.76 11.32 2.11
CA MET A 180 4.77 10.28 2.31
C MET A 180 5.14 9.60 1.00
N VAL A 181 6.38 9.11 0.95
CA VAL A 181 6.87 8.24 -0.14
C VAL A 181 7.56 7.02 0.45
N GLN A 182 7.09 5.84 0.08
CA GLN A 182 7.71 4.56 0.39
C GLN A 182 8.68 4.20 -0.72
N VAL A 183 9.95 4.07 -0.36
CA VAL A 183 11.06 3.75 -1.28
C VAL A 183 11.31 2.24 -1.25
N GLY A 184 10.68 1.52 -2.16
CA GLY A 184 10.66 0.06 -2.22
C GLY A 184 9.56 -0.56 -1.34
N ASN A 185 9.10 -1.74 -1.72
CA ASN A 185 8.13 -2.54 -0.96
C ASN A 185 8.75 -3.86 -0.53
N GLU A 186 8.70 -4.16 0.78
CA GLU A 186 9.17 -5.42 1.38
C GLU A 186 10.61 -5.80 0.99
N THR A 187 11.50 -4.83 1.03
CA THR A 187 12.89 -4.93 0.57
C THR A 187 13.80 -5.61 1.59
N ASN A 188 13.44 -6.82 2.01
CA ASN A 188 14.10 -7.54 3.12
C ASN A 188 15.55 -7.98 2.85
N GLY A 189 15.98 -8.08 1.64
CA GLY A 189 17.33 -8.55 1.28
C GLY A 189 17.56 -8.54 -0.21
N VAL A 190 16.55 -8.09 -0.96
CA VAL A 190 16.61 -7.90 -2.41
C VAL A 190 15.83 -6.62 -2.75
N MET A 191 16.31 -5.86 -3.72
CA MET A 191 15.61 -4.70 -4.28
C MET A 191 15.94 -4.56 -5.75
N CYS A 192 14.93 -4.46 -6.60
CA CYS A 192 15.11 -4.26 -8.04
C CYS A 192 16.08 -5.29 -8.68
N GLY A 193 16.02 -6.56 -8.20
CA GLY A 193 16.87 -7.66 -8.67
C GLY A 193 18.28 -7.71 -8.10
N GLU A 194 18.67 -6.79 -7.23
CA GLU A 194 19.97 -6.78 -6.54
C GLU A 194 19.83 -7.35 -5.12
N ASP A 195 20.78 -8.20 -4.71
CA ASP A 195 20.82 -8.89 -3.41
C ASP A 195 22.03 -8.52 -2.55
N ASP A 196 22.92 -7.67 -3.06
CA ASP A 196 23.99 -7.10 -2.28
C ASP A 196 23.49 -5.92 -1.43
N MET A 197 23.60 -6.03 -0.11
CA MET A 197 23.08 -5.05 0.84
C MET A 197 23.62 -3.64 0.64
N TYR A 198 24.91 -3.50 0.28
CA TYR A 198 25.50 -2.19 0.00
C TYR A 198 24.87 -1.54 -1.23
N THR A 199 24.63 -2.31 -2.27
CA THR A 199 23.93 -1.90 -3.50
C THR A 199 22.49 -1.50 -3.19
N ILE A 200 21.75 -2.31 -2.40
CA ILE A 200 20.38 -2.01 -1.97
C ILE A 200 20.33 -0.68 -1.21
N CYS A 201 21.26 -0.45 -0.27
CA CYS A 201 21.35 0.82 0.46
C CYS A 201 21.60 2.02 -0.47
N LYS A 202 22.46 1.86 -1.50
CA LYS A 202 22.67 2.92 -2.51
C LYS A 202 21.39 3.22 -3.29
N MET A 203 20.65 2.21 -3.68
CA MET A 203 19.35 2.36 -4.38
C MET A 203 18.29 3.03 -3.50
N MET A 204 18.16 2.61 -2.24
CA MET A 204 17.26 3.25 -1.28
C MET A 204 17.64 4.71 -1.06
N LYS A 205 18.96 5.00 -0.93
CA LYS A 205 19.45 6.37 -0.80
C LYS A 205 19.12 7.21 -2.03
N ALA A 206 19.23 6.64 -3.24
CA ALA A 206 18.88 7.33 -4.48
C ALA A 206 17.38 7.72 -4.51
N GLY A 207 16.49 6.80 -4.15
CA GLY A 207 15.05 7.10 -4.03
C GLY A 207 14.76 8.14 -2.95
N CYS A 208 15.38 8.01 -1.77
CA CYS A 208 15.24 9.00 -0.68
C CYS A 208 15.75 10.38 -1.07
N ASN A 209 16.86 10.46 -1.82
CA ASN A 209 17.38 11.72 -2.32
C ASN A 209 16.43 12.37 -3.31
N ALA A 210 15.86 11.59 -4.25
CA ALA A 210 14.83 12.10 -5.17
C ALA A 210 13.63 12.71 -4.44
N VAL A 211 13.17 12.06 -3.37
CA VAL A 211 12.10 12.61 -2.51
C VAL A 211 12.53 13.91 -1.85
N SER A 212 13.77 13.98 -1.31
CA SER A 212 14.27 15.19 -0.66
C SER A 212 14.46 16.35 -1.62
N ASP A 213 14.94 16.07 -2.84
CA ASP A 213 15.15 17.06 -3.89
C ASP A 213 13.83 17.56 -4.49
N PHE A 214 12.81 16.67 -4.51
CA PHE A 214 11.46 17.04 -4.91
C PHE A 214 10.78 17.93 -3.86
N ASP A 215 10.79 17.49 -2.60
CA ASP A 215 10.22 18.22 -1.47
C ASP A 215 10.74 17.64 -0.14
N SER A 216 11.55 18.42 0.56
CA SER A 216 12.16 17.99 1.83
C SER A 216 11.15 17.77 2.97
N GLY A 217 9.94 18.31 2.86
CA GLY A 217 8.85 18.13 3.84
C GLY A 217 8.14 16.79 3.74
N ILE A 218 8.33 16.03 2.64
CA ILE A 218 7.72 14.72 2.46
C ILE A 218 8.43 13.68 3.33
N LEU A 219 7.65 12.87 4.05
CA LEU A 219 8.17 11.79 4.88
C LEU A 219 8.63 10.61 4.00
N LYS A 220 9.82 10.09 4.30
CA LYS A 220 10.38 8.92 3.63
C LYS A 220 10.11 7.67 4.44
N VAL A 221 9.60 6.63 3.80
CA VAL A 221 9.26 5.35 4.41
C VAL A 221 10.10 4.24 3.77
N LEU A 222 10.69 3.40 4.60
CA LEU A 222 11.32 2.13 4.17
C LEU A 222 10.47 0.98 4.71
N HIS A 223 10.19 -0.02 3.89
CA HIS A 223 9.27 -1.10 4.22
C HIS A 223 9.97 -2.47 4.22
N PHE A 224 9.88 -3.16 5.35
CA PHE A 224 10.39 -4.51 5.56
C PHE A 224 9.27 -5.43 6.05
N ALA A 225 9.10 -6.60 5.43
CA ALA A 225 7.95 -7.46 5.65
C ALA A 225 7.96 -8.21 6.98
N ASP A 226 9.10 -8.52 7.57
CA ASP A 226 9.18 -9.27 8.82
C ASP A 226 10.10 -8.57 9.84
N PRO A 227 9.54 -7.75 10.71
CA PRO A 227 10.32 -7.08 11.74
C PRO A 227 10.88 -8.03 12.80
N SER A 228 10.35 -9.25 12.93
CA SER A 228 10.79 -10.23 13.94
C SER A 228 12.11 -10.91 13.58
N SER A 229 12.49 -10.88 12.30
CA SER A 229 13.75 -11.48 11.82
C SER A 229 15.00 -10.78 12.36
N GLY A 230 14.86 -9.56 12.89
CA GLY A 230 15.92 -8.80 13.59
C GLY A 230 17.17 -8.45 12.75
N LYS A 231 17.22 -8.95 11.51
CA LYS A 231 18.45 -8.89 10.69
C LYS A 231 18.60 -7.60 9.89
N TYR A 232 17.52 -6.92 9.55
CA TYR A 232 17.56 -5.92 8.48
C TYR A 232 17.61 -4.45 8.93
N PRO A 233 16.85 -3.97 9.92
CA PRO A 233 16.85 -2.54 10.26
C PRO A 233 18.20 -2.02 10.77
N CYS A 234 18.93 -2.85 11.56
CA CYS A 234 20.22 -2.45 12.12
C CYS A 234 21.35 -2.42 11.07
N MET A 235 21.30 -3.30 10.07
CA MET A 235 22.28 -3.33 8.99
C MET A 235 22.13 -2.12 8.05
N LEU A 236 20.91 -1.70 7.75
CA LEU A 236 20.64 -0.55 6.90
C LEU A 236 21.11 0.77 7.54
N LEU A 237 20.85 0.95 8.83
CA LEU A 237 21.26 2.16 9.55
C LEU A 237 22.79 2.26 9.72
N SER A 238 23.50 1.11 9.79
CA SER A 238 24.95 1.06 9.92
C SER A 238 25.72 1.02 8.60
N SER A 239 25.07 0.60 7.51
CA SER A 239 25.69 0.37 6.20
C SER A 239 25.42 1.49 5.19
N CYS A 240 24.46 2.37 5.44
CA CYS A 240 24.25 3.56 4.60
C CYS A 240 25.27 4.63 5.00
N PRO A 241 26.20 4.99 4.12
CA PRO A 241 27.11 6.12 4.38
C PRO A 241 26.29 7.42 4.54
N PRO A 242 26.79 8.38 5.33
CA PRO A 242 26.14 9.66 5.58
C PRO A 242 25.86 10.45 4.29
#